data_94a92c74c055c919abdd9cf7b16c58e3
#
_entry.id   94a92c74c055c919abdd9cf7b16c58e3
#
_cell.length_a   1.000
_cell.length_b   1.000
_cell.length_c   1.000
_cell.angle_alpha   90.00
_cell.angle_beta   90.00
_cell.angle_gamma   90.00
#
_symmetry.space_group_name_H-M   'P 1'
#
loop_
_entity.id
_entity.type
_entity.pdbx_description
1 polymer ?
#
loop_
_entity_poly.entity_id
_entity_poly.type
_entity_poly.pdbx_seq_one_letter_code
_entity_poly.pdbx_strand_id
1 'polypeptide(L)'
;MARCGRCANPDGYTIQMGHLGTHATSVSLYPNLAYKPDADFEPIGVVVEQPILIAARKDFPAKDINEFIAYVKANADKLNMAHTGVGSNSFAYALVLNAALRVKPTLVPFNGNAPAMTALLGGQVDYFIATVLDVGPHLASAAVKVYAVGAAQRNPALPNVPTTKEAGLPGLDSSPWWGLFAPKGTPRPIVDRLTEALDKALDDPNTRKRLLELGGEVPDKTKRGPQALANLVKSEIARWTPIIRAANIKGE
;
A
#
# COMPACT_ATOMS: atom_id res chain seq x y z
N MET A 1 -7.29 13.50 -7.27
CA MET A 1 -8.36 12.52 -7.57
C MET A 1 -9.45 12.47 -6.51
N ALA A 2 -9.19 12.23 -5.22
CA ALA A 2 -10.24 12.13 -4.19
C ALA A 2 -11.15 13.38 -4.09
N ARG A 3 -10.61 14.58 -4.30
CA ARG A 3 -11.40 15.83 -4.32
C ARG A 3 -12.42 15.86 -5.47
N CYS A 4 -12.08 15.32 -6.65
CA CYS A 4 -13.01 15.26 -7.79
C CYS A 4 -14.17 14.29 -7.54
N GLY A 5 -13.89 13.11 -6.96
CA GLY A 5 -14.93 12.15 -6.62
C GLY A 5 -15.94 12.68 -5.61
N ARG A 6 -15.50 13.45 -4.59
CA ARG A 6 -16.39 14.08 -3.61
C ARG A 6 -17.38 15.07 -4.23
N CYS A 7 -16.97 15.80 -5.27
CA CYS A 7 -17.76 16.86 -5.89
C CYS A 7 -18.60 16.38 -7.08
N ALA A 8 -18.56 15.10 -7.43
CA ALA A 8 -19.35 14.55 -8.51
C ALA A 8 -20.82 14.33 -8.10
N ASN A 9 -21.72 14.30 -9.08
CA ASN A 9 -23.13 14.00 -8.84
C ASN A 9 -23.28 12.57 -8.27
N PRO A 10 -24.13 12.39 -7.25
CA PRO A 10 -24.36 11.08 -6.62
C PRO A 10 -25.38 10.23 -7.41
N ASP A 11 -25.20 10.13 -8.73
CA ASP A 11 -26.10 9.48 -9.67
C ASP A 11 -25.63 8.06 -10.10
N GLY A 12 -24.47 7.62 -9.59
CA GLY A 12 -23.91 6.31 -9.87
C GLY A 12 -23.04 6.21 -11.13
N TYR A 13 -22.91 7.28 -11.91
CA TYR A 13 -22.05 7.30 -13.10
C TYR A 13 -20.62 7.71 -12.80
N THR A 14 -20.35 8.23 -11.60
CA THR A 14 -19.00 8.52 -11.14
C THR A 14 -18.67 7.63 -9.94
N ILE A 15 -17.64 6.81 -10.09
CA ILE A 15 -17.05 6.04 -9.00
C ILE A 15 -15.57 6.37 -8.88
N GLN A 16 -15.03 6.20 -7.70
CA GLN A 16 -13.62 6.51 -7.40
C GLN A 16 -12.91 5.29 -6.87
N MET A 17 -11.70 5.05 -7.36
CA MET A 17 -10.76 4.15 -6.70
C MET A 17 -10.06 4.90 -5.58
N GLY A 18 -10.30 4.47 -4.34
CA GLY A 18 -9.58 4.92 -3.16
C GLY A 18 -8.58 3.86 -2.68
N HIS A 19 -7.63 4.26 -1.88
CA HIS A 19 -6.63 3.35 -1.30
C HIS A 19 -6.18 3.87 0.07
N LEU A 20 -5.39 3.08 0.79
CA LEU A 20 -4.84 3.41 2.11
C LEU A 20 -4.30 4.85 2.17
N GLY A 21 -3.54 5.29 1.17
CA GLY A 21 -2.98 6.64 1.11
C GLY A 21 -4.04 7.74 1.11
N THR A 22 -5.03 7.64 0.22
CA THR A 22 -6.08 8.66 0.05
C THR A 22 -7.19 8.57 1.09
N HIS A 23 -7.47 7.39 1.66
CA HIS A 23 -8.61 7.18 2.54
C HIS A 23 -8.26 6.87 4.00
N ALA A 24 -6.95 6.83 4.34
CA ALA A 24 -6.53 6.68 5.73
C ALA A 24 -5.37 7.61 6.08
N THR A 25 -4.18 7.45 5.49
CA THR A 25 -2.98 8.18 5.92
C THR A 25 -3.06 9.68 5.63
N SER A 26 -3.78 10.10 4.59
CA SER A 26 -4.01 11.51 4.23
C SER A 26 -4.63 12.33 5.36
N VAL A 27 -5.48 11.73 6.20
CA VAL A 27 -6.12 12.41 7.34
C VAL A 27 -5.10 12.99 8.32
N SER A 28 -3.98 12.30 8.51
CA SER A 28 -2.92 12.72 9.43
C SER A 28 -1.78 13.47 8.77
N LEU A 29 -1.58 13.25 7.45
CA LEU A 29 -0.53 13.91 6.68
C LEU A 29 -0.90 15.34 6.30
N TYR A 30 -2.18 15.60 5.99
CA TYR A 30 -2.64 16.90 5.49
C TYR A 30 -3.57 17.57 6.50
N PRO A 31 -3.09 18.57 7.28
CA PRO A 31 -3.92 19.26 8.28
C PRO A 31 -5.18 19.92 7.68
N ASN A 32 -5.10 20.36 6.43
CA ASN A 32 -6.18 21.02 5.70
C ASN A 32 -6.74 20.13 4.59
N LEU A 33 -6.91 18.81 4.86
CA LEU A 33 -7.48 17.90 3.89
C LEU A 33 -8.87 18.35 3.46
N ALA A 34 -9.06 18.56 2.16
CA ALA A 34 -10.30 19.12 1.60
C ALA A 34 -11.49 18.14 1.60
N TYR A 35 -11.34 16.94 2.12
CA TYR A 35 -12.38 15.91 2.22
C TYR A 35 -12.19 15.06 3.47
N LYS A 36 -13.28 14.41 3.91
CA LYS A 36 -13.29 13.45 5.03
C LYS A 36 -13.48 12.04 4.47
N PRO A 37 -12.47 11.18 4.48
CA PRO A 37 -12.54 9.85 3.85
C PRO A 37 -13.66 8.96 4.37
N ASP A 38 -13.99 9.07 5.64
CA ASP A 38 -15.02 8.29 6.35
C ASP A 38 -16.43 8.89 6.27
N ALA A 39 -16.58 10.10 5.72
CA ALA A 39 -17.86 10.82 5.72
C ALA A 39 -18.30 11.33 4.34
N ASP A 40 -17.38 11.67 3.44
CA ASP A 40 -17.69 12.32 2.16
C ASP A 40 -17.90 11.33 0.99
N PHE A 41 -17.89 10.01 1.27
CA PHE A 41 -18.03 8.95 0.27
C PHE A 41 -18.98 7.85 0.75
N GLU A 42 -19.64 7.21 -0.20
CA GLU A 42 -20.36 5.94 0.01
C GLU A 42 -19.42 4.80 -0.38
N PRO A 43 -18.99 3.92 0.54
CA PRO A 43 -18.16 2.77 0.24
C PRO A 43 -18.95 1.75 -0.59
N ILE A 44 -18.32 1.14 -1.59
CA ILE A 44 -18.88 0.07 -2.43
C ILE A 44 -18.27 -1.26 -2.00
N GLY A 45 -16.94 -1.36 -1.96
CA GLY A 45 -16.26 -2.57 -1.52
C GLY A 45 -14.75 -2.54 -1.78
N VAL A 46 -14.02 -3.42 -1.10
CA VAL A 46 -12.59 -3.66 -1.34
C VAL A 46 -12.44 -4.41 -2.66
N VAL A 47 -11.52 -3.95 -3.50
CA VAL A 47 -11.21 -4.55 -4.81
C VAL A 47 -10.07 -5.56 -4.67
N VAL A 48 -8.99 -5.15 -4.03
CA VAL A 48 -7.75 -5.91 -3.92
C VAL A 48 -6.92 -5.44 -2.73
N GLU A 49 -6.25 -6.35 -2.09
CA GLU A 49 -5.13 -6.10 -1.18
C GLU A 49 -3.85 -6.45 -1.93
N GLN A 50 -2.78 -5.69 -1.74
CA GLN A 50 -1.52 -5.95 -2.44
C GLN A 50 -0.35 -5.91 -1.44
N PRO A 51 0.26 -7.06 -1.13
CA PRO A 51 1.36 -7.13 -0.18
C PRO A 51 2.51 -6.22 -0.56
N ILE A 52 3.06 -5.53 0.43
CA ILE A 52 4.30 -4.79 0.26
C ILE A 52 5.49 -5.76 0.29
N LEU A 53 6.56 -5.33 -0.35
CA LEU A 53 7.85 -6.02 -0.34
C LEU A 53 8.94 -5.06 0.12
N ILE A 54 9.86 -5.53 0.96
CA ILE A 54 11.12 -4.84 1.22
C ILE A 54 12.09 -5.28 0.15
N ALA A 55 12.30 -4.42 -0.86
CA ALA A 55 13.19 -4.68 -1.99
C ALA A 55 14.44 -3.79 -1.92
N ALA A 56 15.59 -4.31 -2.33
CA ALA A 56 16.84 -3.57 -2.43
C ALA A 56 17.56 -3.87 -3.74
N ARG A 57 18.52 -2.99 -4.10
CA ARG A 57 19.39 -3.19 -5.26
C ARG A 57 20.16 -4.53 -5.16
N LYS A 58 20.52 -5.11 -6.30
CA LYS A 58 21.13 -6.48 -6.39
C LYS A 58 22.39 -6.67 -5.57
N ASP A 59 23.20 -5.63 -5.46
CA ASP A 59 24.47 -5.59 -4.77
C ASP A 59 24.38 -5.05 -3.33
N PHE A 60 23.15 -4.91 -2.78
CA PHE A 60 22.97 -4.54 -1.37
C PHE A 60 23.66 -5.55 -0.46
N PRO A 61 24.49 -5.11 0.52
CA PRO A 61 25.38 -5.99 1.29
C PRO A 61 24.64 -6.71 2.43
N ALA A 62 23.60 -7.45 2.08
CA ALA A 62 22.85 -8.35 2.97
C ALA A 62 22.37 -9.55 2.16
N LYS A 63 22.35 -10.73 2.77
CA LYS A 63 21.90 -11.99 2.14
C LYS A 63 20.46 -12.34 2.52
N ASP A 64 20.05 -11.97 3.72
CA ASP A 64 18.74 -12.24 4.28
C ASP A 64 18.18 -11.02 5.04
N ILE A 65 16.97 -11.16 5.60
CA ILE A 65 16.30 -10.07 6.31
C ILE A 65 17.02 -9.66 7.60
N ASN A 66 17.69 -10.59 8.29
CA ASN A 66 18.39 -10.28 9.53
C ASN A 66 19.65 -9.44 9.24
N GLU A 67 20.42 -9.83 8.21
CA GLU A 67 21.55 -9.04 7.72
C GLU A 67 21.10 -7.68 7.18
N PHE A 68 19.95 -7.61 6.47
CA PHE A 68 19.36 -6.35 6.02
C PHE A 68 19.07 -5.42 7.19
N ILE A 69 18.37 -5.92 8.21
CA ILE A 69 18.04 -5.14 9.42
C ILE A 69 19.32 -4.64 10.11
N ALA A 70 20.31 -5.52 10.29
CA ALA A 70 21.57 -5.16 10.92
C ALA A 70 22.33 -4.10 10.12
N TYR A 71 22.42 -4.27 8.80
CA TYR A 71 23.10 -3.33 7.93
C TYR A 71 22.43 -1.96 7.88
N VAL A 72 21.09 -1.92 7.75
CA VAL A 72 20.32 -0.66 7.76
C VAL A 72 20.49 0.07 9.09
N LYS A 73 20.46 -0.64 10.22
CA LYS A 73 20.71 -0.02 11.56
C LYS A 73 22.11 0.58 11.69
N ALA A 74 23.11 -0.05 11.11
CA ALA A 74 24.50 0.39 11.21
C ALA A 74 24.87 1.53 10.24
N ASN A 75 24.10 1.71 9.13
CA ASN A 75 24.48 2.60 8.04
C ASN A 75 23.35 3.55 7.60
N ALA A 76 22.30 3.73 8.39
CA ALA A 76 21.09 4.45 7.98
C ALA A 76 21.36 5.85 7.42
N ASP A 77 22.33 6.56 7.99
CA ASP A 77 22.75 7.91 7.59
C ASP A 77 23.35 7.99 6.17
N LYS A 78 23.80 6.87 5.62
CA LYS A 78 24.40 6.73 4.29
C LYS A 78 23.46 6.12 3.27
N LEU A 79 22.29 5.63 3.71
CA LEU A 79 21.36 4.91 2.84
C LEU A 79 20.25 5.82 2.31
N ASN A 80 19.91 5.61 1.04
CA ASN A 80 18.82 6.25 0.34
C ASN A 80 17.65 5.27 0.18
N MET A 81 16.49 5.62 0.73
CA MET A 81 15.27 4.85 0.61
C MET A 81 14.29 5.53 -0.33
N ALA A 82 13.90 4.86 -1.41
CA ALA A 82 12.92 5.39 -2.35
C ALA A 82 11.51 5.37 -1.79
N HIS A 83 10.68 6.33 -2.20
CA HIS A 83 9.23 6.31 -2.03
C HIS A 83 8.51 7.04 -3.16
N THR A 84 7.21 6.80 -3.35
CA THR A 84 6.44 7.33 -4.50
C THR A 84 5.65 8.59 -4.17
N GLY A 85 6.22 9.43 -3.32
CA GLY A 85 5.64 10.70 -2.88
C GLY A 85 4.98 10.62 -1.50
N VAL A 86 4.86 11.79 -0.85
CA VAL A 86 4.15 11.93 0.44
C VAL A 86 2.67 11.55 0.25
N GLY A 87 2.13 10.75 1.17
CA GLY A 87 0.76 10.22 1.05
C GLY A 87 0.61 8.95 0.19
N SER A 88 1.70 8.43 -0.38
CA SER A 88 1.69 7.12 -1.02
C SER A 88 1.78 5.96 -0.01
N ASN A 89 1.39 4.76 -0.44
CA ASN A 89 1.55 3.57 0.39
C ASN A 89 3.02 3.31 0.72
N SER A 90 3.92 3.39 -0.27
CA SER A 90 5.35 3.17 -0.06
C SER A 90 5.95 4.14 0.96
N PHE A 91 5.51 5.41 0.97
CA PHE A 91 5.93 6.39 1.96
C PHE A 91 5.43 6.02 3.37
N ALA A 92 4.14 5.68 3.51
CA ALA A 92 3.57 5.29 4.79
C ALA A 92 4.31 4.08 5.39
N TYR A 93 4.52 3.03 4.59
CA TYR A 93 5.25 1.84 5.05
C TYR A 93 6.75 2.09 5.27
N ALA A 94 7.37 3.03 4.54
CA ALA A 94 8.73 3.49 4.82
C ALA A 94 8.84 4.08 6.23
N LEU A 95 7.88 4.89 6.65
CA LEU A 95 7.83 5.45 8.01
C LEU A 95 7.70 4.36 9.08
N VAL A 96 6.86 3.35 8.84
CA VAL A 96 6.70 2.22 9.77
C VAL A 96 7.99 1.42 9.88
N LEU A 97 8.64 1.09 8.74
CA LEU A 97 9.92 0.38 8.74
C LEU A 97 10.99 1.16 9.49
N ASN A 98 11.11 2.45 9.20
CA ASN A 98 12.10 3.31 9.84
C ASN A 98 11.87 3.44 11.35
N ALA A 99 10.61 3.54 11.78
CA ALA A 99 10.25 3.56 13.19
C ALA A 99 10.53 2.22 13.89
N ALA A 100 10.19 1.09 13.26
CA ALA A 100 10.47 -0.25 13.79
C ALA A 100 11.97 -0.51 13.94
N LEU A 101 12.77 -0.05 12.99
CA LEU A 101 14.23 -0.17 13.03
C LEU A 101 14.92 0.92 13.88
N ARG A 102 14.20 1.99 14.24
CA ARG A 102 14.72 3.20 14.91
C ARG A 102 15.83 3.88 14.11
N VAL A 103 15.64 4.04 12.81
CA VAL A 103 16.59 4.62 11.87
C VAL A 103 15.99 5.81 11.11
N LYS A 104 16.86 6.62 10.49
CA LYS A 104 16.45 7.77 9.67
C LYS A 104 17.30 7.84 8.39
N PRO A 105 17.05 6.96 7.41
CA PRO A 105 17.70 7.04 6.10
C PRO A 105 17.22 8.27 5.35
N THR A 106 17.93 8.67 4.30
CA THR A 106 17.47 9.69 3.37
C THR A 106 16.28 9.17 2.57
N LEU A 107 15.12 9.83 2.67
CA LEU A 107 13.93 9.50 1.90
C LEU A 107 13.96 10.25 0.56
N VAL A 108 13.96 9.52 -0.55
CA VAL A 108 14.05 10.06 -1.92
C VAL A 108 12.70 9.89 -2.63
N PRO A 109 11.99 11.01 -2.94
CA PRO A 109 10.70 10.97 -3.58
C PRO A 109 10.79 10.74 -5.09
N PHE A 110 9.87 9.93 -5.63
CA PHE A 110 9.68 9.68 -7.06
C PHE A 110 8.22 9.86 -7.47
N ASN A 111 7.97 10.19 -8.73
CA ASN A 111 6.62 10.32 -9.29
C ASN A 111 6.06 8.94 -9.71
N GLY A 112 5.92 8.00 -8.78
CA GLY A 112 5.38 6.66 -9.00
C GLY A 112 6.41 5.53 -8.93
N ASN A 113 5.91 4.30 -9.03
CA ASN A 113 6.72 3.09 -8.81
C ASN A 113 7.76 2.86 -9.93
N ALA A 114 7.40 3.11 -11.19
CA ALA A 114 8.31 2.85 -12.31
C ALA A 114 9.63 3.66 -12.23
N PRO A 115 9.64 5.00 -12.01
CA PRO A 115 10.88 5.73 -11.82
C PRO A 115 11.62 5.33 -10.52
N ALA A 116 10.92 4.97 -9.44
CA ALA A 116 11.55 4.47 -8.21
C ALA A 116 12.27 3.13 -8.46
N MET A 117 11.64 2.20 -9.19
CA MET A 117 12.26 0.94 -9.59
C MET A 117 13.46 1.14 -10.52
N THR A 118 13.37 2.05 -11.49
CA THR A 118 14.52 2.40 -12.37
C THR A 118 15.69 2.90 -11.53
N ALA A 119 15.46 3.78 -10.57
CA ALA A 119 16.49 4.28 -9.66
C ALA A 119 17.09 3.17 -8.78
N LEU A 120 16.28 2.22 -8.30
CA LEU A 120 16.73 1.07 -7.54
C LEU A 120 17.62 0.14 -8.38
N LEU A 121 17.19 -0.17 -9.60
CA LEU A 121 17.95 -1.00 -10.56
C LEU A 121 19.27 -0.34 -10.97
N GLY A 122 19.27 0.98 -11.07
CA GLY A 122 20.47 1.79 -11.38
C GLY A 122 21.37 2.06 -10.18
N GLY A 123 21.03 1.59 -8.98
CA GLY A 123 21.82 1.79 -7.76
C GLY A 123 21.80 3.23 -7.22
N GLN A 124 20.91 4.09 -7.71
CA GLN A 124 20.74 5.47 -7.24
C GLN A 124 20.09 5.55 -5.85
N VAL A 125 19.31 4.53 -5.50
CA VAL A 125 18.75 4.30 -4.16
C VAL A 125 19.06 2.89 -3.71
N ASP A 126 19.08 2.66 -2.41
CA ASP A 126 19.54 1.41 -1.81
C ASP A 126 18.40 0.41 -1.64
N TYR A 127 17.23 0.87 -1.22
CA TYR A 127 16.05 0.03 -1.02
C TYR A 127 14.74 0.81 -1.17
N PHE A 128 13.66 0.06 -1.32
CA PHE A 128 12.33 0.58 -1.64
C PHE A 128 11.25 -0.33 -1.06
N ILE A 129 10.17 0.25 -0.55
CA ILE A 129 8.94 -0.50 -0.25
C ILE A 129 8.14 -0.62 -1.54
N ALA A 130 8.29 -1.75 -2.18
CA ALA A 130 7.70 -2.09 -3.48
C ALA A 130 6.47 -3.00 -3.34
N THR A 131 5.93 -3.46 -4.44
CA THR A 131 4.89 -4.50 -4.51
C THR A 131 5.38 -5.65 -5.40
N VAL A 132 4.66 -6.77 -5.39
CA VAL A 132 4.97 -7.92 -6.27
C VAL A 132 4.94 -7.51 -7.74
N LEU A 133 4.02 -6.60 -8.11
CA LEU A 133 3.94 -6.07 -9.48
C LEU A 133 5.22 -5.32 -9.89
N ASP A 134 5.79 -4.55 -8.98
CA ASP A 134 6.99 -3.76 -9.27
C ASP A 134 8.24 -4.64 -9.45
N VAL A 135 8.39 -5.66 -8.59
CA VAL A 135 9.60 -6.50 -8.59
C VAL A 135 9.49 -7.75 -9.48
N GLY A 136 8.28 -8.22 -9.77
CA GLY A 136 8.02 -9.45 -10.53
C GLY A 136 8.85 -9.58 -11.82
N PRO A 137 8.87 -8.56 -12.70
CA PRO A 137 9.67 -8.59 -13.93
C PRO A 137 11.19 -8.72 -13.70
N HIS A 138 11.69 -8.40 -12.51
CA HIS A 138 13.10 -8.32 -12.17
C HIS A 138 13.59 -9.50 -11.32
N LEU A 139 12.67 -10.37 -10.85
CA LEU A 139 13.01 -11.52 -9.99
C LEU A 139 13.83 -12.57 -10.73
N ALA A 140 13.43 -12.95 -11.94
CA ALA A 140 14.08 -13.99 -12.73
C ALA A 140 15.54 -13.65 -13.08
N SER A 141 15.84 -12.35 -13.26
CA SER A 141 17.18 -11.85 -13.55
C SER A 141 18.02 -11.55 -12.30
N ALA A 142 17.47 -11.77 -11.10
CA ALA A 142 18.08 -11.39 -9.82
C ALA A 142 18.55 -9.91 -9.80
N ALA A 143 17.88 -9.05 -10.53
CA ALA A 143 18.22 -7.62 -10.62
C ALA A 143 17.86 -6.85 -9.33
N VAL A 144 17.03 -7.43 -8.47
CA VAL A 144 16.66 -6.94 -7.14
C VAL A 144 16.72 -8.06 -6.12
N LYS A 145 16.97 -7.72 -4.86
CA LYS A 145 16.82 -8.59 -3.70
C LYS A 145 15.51 -8.29 -3.00
N VAL A 146 14.79 -9.31 -2.56
CA VAL A 146 13.56 -9.18 -1.76
C VAL A 146 13.80 -9.82 -0.40
N TYR A 147 13.60 -9.07 0.66
CA TYR A 147 13.95 -9.50 2.02
C TYR A 147 12.76 -9.94 2.86
N ALA A 148 11.60 -9.31 2.67
CA ALA A 148 10.38 -9.69 3.39
C ALA A 148 9.12 -9.27 2.61
N VAL A 149 8.02 -9.97 2.89
CA VAL A 149 6.70 -9.66 2.37
C VAL A 149 5.76 -9.24 3.51
N GLY A 150 5.07 -8.10 3.33
CA GLY A 150 4.10 -7.56 4.29
C GLY A 150 2.72 -8.17 4.11
N ALA A 151 2.59 -9.44 4.46
CA ALA A 151 1.35 -10.19 4.40
C ALA A 151 1.22 -11.13 5.61
N ALA A 152 0.01 -11.65 5.85
CA ALA A 152 -0.24 -12.62 6.91
C ALA A 152 0.46 -13.97 6.67
N GLN A 153 0.68 -14.31 5.40
CA GLN A 153 1.34 -15.55 4.94
C GLN A 153 2.36 -15.23 3.86
N ARG A 154 3.29 -16.15 3.61
CA ARG A 154 4.27 -16.01 2.53
C ARG A 154 3.56 -15.97 1.17
N ASN A 155 4.07 -15.14 0.27
CA ASN A 155 3.51 -15.03 -1.07
C ASN A 155 3.87 -16.26 -1.91
N PRO A 156 2.91 -16.92 -2.58
CA PRO A 156 3.17 -18.10 -3.41
C PRO A 156 4.19 -17.87 -4.54
N ALA A 157 4.29 -16.64 -5.06
CA ALA A 157 5.30 -16.28 -6.06
C ALA A 157 6.72 -16.11 -5.44
N LEU A 158 6.81 -16.00 -4.11
CA LEU A 158 8.05 -15.77 -3.35
C LEU A 158 8.11 -16.69 -2.12
N PRO A 159 8.06 -18.03 -2.27
CA PRO A 159 7.89 -18.96 -1.15
C PRO A 159 9.06 -18.95 -0.16
N ASN A 160 10.23 -18.55 -0.60
CA ASN A 160 11.44 -18.48 0.21
C ASN A 160 11.62 -17.14 0.94
N VAL A 161 10.79 -16.13 0.63
CA VAL A 161 10.84 -14.82 1.28
C VAL A 161 9.96 -14.86 2.53
N PRO A 162 10.51 -14.55 3.72
CA PRO A 162 9.76 -14.55 4.96
C PRO A 162 8.74 -13.40 4.98
N THR A 163 7.70 -13.54 5.80
CA THR A 163 6.82 -12.43 6.11
C THR A 163 7.52 -11.42 7.04
N THR A 164 7.04 -10.18 7.02
CA THR A 164 7.51 -9.15 7.96
C THR A 164 7.24 -9.53 9.42
N LYS A 165 6.20 -10.34 9.67
CA LYS A 165 5.90 -10.91 10.99
C LYS A 165 6.96 -11.93 11.41
N GLU A 166 7.34 -12.85 10.52
CA GLU A 166 8.45 -13.81 10.78
C GLU A 166 9.77 -13.09 11.01
N ALA A 167 9.98 -11.94 10.37
CA ALA A 167 11.15 -11.09 10.52
C ALA A 167 11.14 -10.20 11.77
N GLY A 168 10.09 -10.25 12.59
CA GLY A 168 9.97 -9.41 13.80
C GLY A 168 9.80 -7.91 13.52
N LEU A 169 9.23 -7.55 12.37
CA LEU A 169 8.96 -6.18 11.96
C LEU A 169 7.48 -5.81 12.20
N PRO A 170 7.12 -5.32 13.40
CA PRO A 170 5.74 -5.03 13.73
C PRO A 170 5.20 -3.87 12.88
N GLY A 171 3.91 -3.94 12.55
CA GLY A 171 3.19 -2.91 11.82
C GLY A 171 3.37 -2.96 10.30
N LEU A 172 4.21 -3.86 9.78
CA LEU A 172 4.42 -4.09 8.34
C LEU A 172 3.67 -5.35 7.84
N ASP A 173 2.86 -5.95 8.67
CA ASP A 173 2.15 -7.22 8.45
C ASP A 173 0.77 -7.06 7.80
N SER A 174 0.43 -5.85 7.35
CA SER A 174 -0.80 -5.56 6.63
C SER A 174 -0.50 -5.11 5.20
N SER A 175 -1.35 -5.54 4.29
CA SER A 175 -1.29 -5.15 2.89
C SER A 175 -2.01 -3.81 2.66
N PRO A 176 -1.46 -2.89 1.86
CA PRO A 176 -2.24 -1.79 1.31
C PRO A 176 -3.43 -2.33 0.52
N TRP A 177 -4.52 -1.61 0.58
CA TRP A 177 -5.78 -1.99 -0.05
C TRP A 177 -6.26 -0.92 -1.04
N TRP A 178 -7.05 -1.36 -2.01
CA TRP A 178 -7.79 -0.53 -2.94
C TRP A 178 -9.27 -0.85 -2.85
N GLY A 179 -10.09 0.19 -2.79
CA GLY A 179 -11.54 0.08 -2.68
C GLY A 179 -12.25 1.01 -3.64
N LEU A 180 -13.46 0.65 -4.03
CA LEU A 180 -14.35 1.51 -4.80
C LEU A 180 -15.27 2.29 -3.88
N PHE A 181 -15.46 3.56 -4.23
CA PHE A 181 -16.30 4.52 -3.53
C PHE A 181 -17.17 5.28 -4.52
N ALA A 182 -18.37 5.64 -4.12
CA ALA A 182 -19.24 6.58 -4.80
C ALA A 182 -19.28 7.94 -4.06
N PRO A 183 -19.70 9.03 -4.68
CA PRO A 183 -19.94 10.31 -4.02
C PRO A 183 -20.95 10.16 -2.87
N LYS A 184 -20.81 11.00 -1.82
CA LYS A 184 -21.76 11.03 -0.71
C LYS A 184 -23.18 11.33 -1.20
N GLY A 185 -24.16 10.59 -0.67
CA GLY A 185 -25.56 10.72 -1.04
C GLY A 185 -25.97 9.92 -2.27
N THR A 186 -25.08 9.08 -2.83
CA THR A 186 -25.47 8.10 -3.86
C THR A 186 -26.58 7.20 -3.30
N PRO A 187 -27.75 7.08 -3.98
CA PRO A 187 -28.88 6.30 -3.48
C PRO A 187 -28.53 4.84 -3.19
N ARG A 188 -29.04 4.33 -2.08
CA ARG A 188 -28.76 2.96 -1.64
C ARG A 188 -28.94 1.89 -2.72
N PRO A 189 -30.02 1.89 -3.56
CA PRO A 189 -30.17 0.92 -4.62
C PRO A 189 -29.06 0.95 -5.66
N ILE A 190 -28.45 2.13 -5.91
CA ILE A 190 -27.32 2.28 -6.82
C ILE A 190 -26.05 1.66 -6.18
N VAL A 191 -25.80 1.99 -4.91
CA VAL A 191 -24.65 1.40 -4.16
C VAL A 191 -24.76 -0.12 -4.11
N ASP A 192 -25.95 -0.66 -3.84
CA ASP A 192 -26.18 -2.11 -3.78
C ASP A 192 -25.92 -2.77 -5.15
N ARG A 193 -26.37 -2.15 -6.25
CA ARG A 193 -26.10 -2.65 -7.61
C ARG A 193 -24.59 -2.61 -7.96
N LEU A 194 -23.89 -1.57 -7.58
CA LEU A 194 -22.45 -1.45 -7.78
C LEU A 194 -21.68 -2.50 -6.93
N THR A 195 -22.15 -2.75 -5.71
CA THR A 195 -21.60 -3.81 -4.83
C THR A 195 -21.78 -5.19 -5.44
N GLU A 196 -22.98 -5.51 -5.92
CA GLU A 196 -23.25 -6.79 -6.62
C GLU A 196 -22.38 -6.95 -7.88
N ALA A 197 -22.19 -5.88 -8.65
CA ALA A 197 -21.34 -5.90 -9.83
C ALA A 197 -19.88 -6.15 -9.47
N LEU A 198 -19.38 -5.51 -8.40
CA LEU A 198 -18.04 -5.74 -7.87
C LEU A 198 -17.87 -7.20 -7.39
N ASP A 199 -18.83 -7.73 -6.63
CA ASP A 199 -18.78 -9.11 -6.14
C ASP A 199 -18.74 -10.13 -7.27
N LYS A 200 -19.56 -9.94 -8.32
CA LYS A 200 -19.54 -10.77 -9.52
C LYS A 200 -18.19 -10.69 -10.24
N ALA A 201 -17.61 -9.49 -10.35
CA ALA A 201 -16.29 -9.30 -10.95
C ALA A 201 -15.19 -9.99 -10.14
N LEU A 202 -15.24 -9.92 -8.81
CA LEU A 202 -14.27 -10.56 -7.92
C LEU A 202 -14.43 -12.10 -7.87
N ASP A 203 -15.58 -12.64 -8.21
CA ASP A 203 -15.83 -14.09 -8.33
C ASP A 203 -15.53 -14.62 -9.74
N ASP A 204 -15.39 -13.74 -10.76
CA ASP A 204 -15.03 -14.13 -12.11
C ASP A 204 -13.62 -14.74 -12.19
N PRO A 205 -13.44 -15.94 -12.75
CA PRO A 205 -12.14 -16.61 -12.78
C PRO A 205 -11.04 -15.85 -13.52
N ASN A 206 -11.38 -15.12 -14.59
CA ASN A 206 -10.41 -14.37 -15.37
C ASN A 206 -9.96 -13.12 -14.61
N THR A 207 -10.89 -12.42 -13.97
CA THR A 207 -10.61 -11.27 -13.10
C THR A 207 -9.73 -11.70 -11.94
N ARG A 208 -10.06 -12.79 -11.24
CA ARG A 208 -9.25 -13.34 -10.15
C ARG A 208 -7.84 -13.69 -10.61
N LYS A 209 -7.74 -14.44 -11.72
CA LYS A 209 -6.45 -14.81 -12.31
C LYS A 209 -5.61 -13.56 -12.58
N ARG A 210 -6.21 -12.54 -13.20
CA ARG A 210 -5.50 -11.31 -13.53
C ARG A 210 -5.03 -10.53 -12.30
N LEU A 211 -5.86 -10.44 -11.25
CA LEU A 211 -5.46 -9.79 -9.99
C LEU A 211 -4.31 -10.53 -9.31
N LEU A 212 -4.34 -11.86 -9.28
CA LEU A 212 -3.26 -12.70 -8.72
C LEU A 212 -1.95 -12.56 -9.52
N GLU A 213 -2.02 -12.54 -10.87
CA GLU A 213 -0.85 -12.29 -11.73
C GLU A 213 -0.20 -10.93 -11.45
N LEU A 214 -1.00 -9.94 -11.06
CA LEU A 214 -0.53 -8.61 -10.66
C LEU A 214 -0.02 -8.57 -9.19
N GLY A 215 0.03 -9.73 -8.53
CA GLY A 215 0.49 -9.85 -7.15
C GLY A 215 -0.51 -9.38 -6.11
N GLY A 216 -1.77 -9.20 -6.51
CA GLY A 216 -2.86 -8.82 -5.61
C GLY A 216 -3.50 -10.02 -4.93
N GLU A 217 -4.07 -9.80 -3.76
CA GLU A 217 -4.89 -10.75 -3.02
C GLU A 217 -6.36 -10.33 -3.14
N VAL A 218 -7.21 -11.23 -3.68
CA VAL A 218 -8.64 -10.96 -3.78
C VAL A 218 -9.28 -11.12 -2.40
N PRO A 219 -10.01 -10.11 -1.89
CA PRO A 219 -10.58 -10.18 -0.56
C PRO A 219 -11.59 -11.34 -0.42
N ASP A 220 -11.53 -12.02 0.72
CA ASP A 220 -12.53 -13.02 1.08
C ASP A 220 -13.92 -12.40 1.17
N LYS A 221 -14.97 -13.21 1.02
CA LYS A 221 -16.37 -12.72 1.05
C LYS A 221 -16.72 -11.95 2.32
N THR A 222 -16.11 -12.29 3.45
CA THR A 222 -16.31 -11.59 4.73
C THR A 222 -15.71 -10.18 4.78
N LYS A 223 -14.76 -9.89 3.88
CA LYS A 223 -14.09 -8.59 3.75
C LYS A 223 -14.65 -7.73 2.61
N ARG A 224 -15.71 -8.18 1.95
CA ARG A 224 -16.34 -7.48 0.82
C ARG A 224 -17.52 -6.61 1.25
N GLY A 225 -17.94 -5.74 0.36
CA GLY A 225 -19.12 -4.90 0.52
C GLY A 225 -18.89 -3.60 1.30
N PRO A 226 -19.94 -2.76 1.36
CA PRO A 226 -19.85 -1.40 1.87
C PRO A 226 -19.43 -1.32 3.34
N GLN A 227 -20.01 -2.17 4.19
CA GLN A 227 -19.73 -2.14 5.63
C GLN A 227 -18.30 -2.58 5.95
N ALA A 228 -17.78 -3.59 5.24
CA ALA A 228 -16.42 -4.05 5.41
C ALA A 228 -15.42 -2.95 5.04
N LEU A 229 -15.62 -2.28 3.89
CA LEU A 229 -14.77 -1.16 3.48
C LEU A 229 -14.86 0.04 4.42
N ALA A 230 -16.07 0.39 4.89
CA ALA A 230 -16.25 1.46 5.87
C ALA A 230 -15.48 1.19 7.17
N ASN A 231 -15.58 -0.03 7.69
CA ASN A 231 -14.87 -0.45 8.89
C ASN A 231 -13.35 -0.43 8.67
N LEU A 232 -12.90 -0.91 7.50
CA LEU A 232 -11.48 -0.89 7.13
C LEU A 232 -10.93 0.55 7.11
N VAL A 233 -11.61 1.49 6.46
CA VAL A 233 -11.19 2.91 6.43
C VAL A 233 -11.04 3.46 7.86
N LYS A 234 -12.04 3.23 8.73
CA LYS A 234 -12.00 3.72 10.12
C LYS A 234 -10.86 3.11 10.92
N SER A 235 -10.67 1.80 10.82
CA SER A 235 -9.59 1.10 11.54
C SER A 235 -8.21 1.54 11.06
N GLU A 236 -8.05 1.74 9.75
CA GLU A 236 -6.79 2.21 9.17
C GLU A 236 -6.50 3.68 9.56
N ILE A 237 -7.49 4.56 9.58
CA ILE A 237 -7.30 5.92 10.09
C ILE A 237 -6.81 5.87 11.56
N ALA A 238 -7.46 5.07 12.40
CA ALA A 238 -7.08 4.93 13.81
C ALA A 238 -5.66 4.35 13.98
N ARG A 239 -5.28 3.38 13.15
CA ARG A 239 -3.96 2.74 13.14
C ARG A 239 -2.85 3.69 12.71
N TRP A 240 -3.05 4.39 11.58
CA TRP A 240 -2.00 5.20 10.97
C TRP A 240 -1.81 6.56 11.62
N THR A 241 -2.85 7.11 12.25
CA THR A 241 -2.78 8.44 12.88
C THR A 241 -1.64 8.57 13.91
N PRO A 242 -1.48 7.67 14.90
CA PRO A 242 -0.38 7.78 15.85
C PRO A 242 1.00 7.59 15.19
N ILE A 243 1.11 6.72 14.20
CA ILE A 243 2.37 6.44 13.48
C ILE A 243 2.86 7.69 12.76
N ILE A 244 1.98 8.33 11.98
CA ILE A 244 2.31 9.52 11.19
C ILE A 244 2.63 10.72 12.10
N ARG A 245 1.86 10.89 13.18
CA ARG A 245 2.13 11.94 14.17
C ARG A 245 3.47 11.77 14.87
N ALA A 246 3.82 10.53 15.25
CA ALA A 246 5.10 10.23 15.87
C ALA A 246 6.29 10.50 14.94
N ALA A 247 6.11 10.31 13.63
CA ALA A 247 7.11 10.62 12.62
C ALA A 247 7.26 12.13 12.37
N ASN A 248 6.34 12.96 12.88
CA ASN A 248 6.30 14.43 12.72
C ASN A 248 6.37 14.89 11.25
N ILE A 249 5.73 14.16 10.35
CA ILE A 249 5.71 14.45 8.91
C ILE A 249 4.37 15.07 8.54
N LYS A 250 4.42 16.10 7.72
CA LYS A 250 3.26 16.78 7.14
C LYS A 250 3.38 16.75 5.62
N GLY A 251 2.28 16.53 4.92
CA GLY A 251 2.16 16.78 3.49
C GLY A 251 2.07 18.28 3.22
N GLU A 252 2.68 18.73 2.15
CA GLU A 252 2.58 20.11 1.67
C GLU A 252 1.26 20.32 0.89
#